data_1ce582ae096806183e5e9b5ec0aba47f
#
_entry.id   1ce582ae096806183e5e9b5ec0aba47f
#
_cell.length_a   1.000
_cell.length_b   1.000
_cell.length_c   1.000
_cell.angle_alpha   90.00
_cell.angle_beta   90.00
_cell.angle_gamma   90.00
#
_symmetry.space_group_name_H-M   'P 1'
#
loop_
_entity.id
_entity.type
_entity.pdbx_description
1 polymer ?
#
loop_
_entity_poly.entity_id
_entity_poly.type
_entity_poly.pdbx_seq_one_letter_code
_entity_poly.pdbx_strand_id
1 'polypeptide(L)'
;SAASDVYKRQIVDAATTSRKREIKKLGEDIAAMESSIETLYITIGELNNALPDEVILSLKASLKTYRKKSDEVLKEKTEIETELRRLQEQEQRFIQFRSYLANTKVEALSKITNEFLESIGSDLRILFSGYTLLKTGKMREKISISILRDGIDCGSFGKLSAGESARLQLASILAMQKLVNSNCDTYRGLAVIVLDEILSAVDEEGLAKMFESLNKLGITALVVSHNHVSESYAHTLTIRKENGESRIV
;
A
#
# COMPACT_ATOMS: atom_id res chain seq x y z
N SER A 1 -4.46 0.67 13.06
CA SER A 1 -5.59 0.73 12.11
C SER A 1 -5.21 1.64 10.95
N ALA A 2 -5.68 1.36 9.74
CA ALA A 2 -5.35 2.12 8.52
C ALA A 2 -5.53 3.65 8.69
N ALA A 3 -6.53 4.09 9.45
CA ALA A 3 -6.75 5.50 9.75
C ALA A 3 -5.62 6.13 10.59
N SER A 4 -5.04 5.40 11.54
CA SER A 4 -3.90 5.87 12.34
C SER A 4 -2.64 6.05 11.49
N ASP A 5 -2.45 5.21 10.49
CA ASP A 5 -1.25 5.25 9.64
C ASP A 5 -1.35 6.38 8.59
N VAL A 6 -2.55 6.65 8.08
CA VAL A 6 -2.82 7.82 7.22
C VAL A 6 -2.57 9.12 7.98
N TYR A 7 -3.05 9.21 9.22
CA TYR A 7 -2.86 10.38 10.06
C TYR A 7 -1.37 10.64 10.39
N LYS A 8 -0.61 9.61 10.75
CA LYS A 8 0.84 9.73 11.00
C LYS A 8 1.59 10.18 9.75
N ARG A 9 1.23 9.65 8.57
CA ARG A 9 1.83 10.06 7.31
C ARG A 9 1.55 11.54 7.00
N GLN A 10 0.32 11.99 7.19
CA GLN A 10 -0.03 13.41 6.99
C GLN A 10 0.77 14.35 7.89
N ILE A 11 1.01 13.96 9.16
CA ILE A 11 1.85 14.74 10.09
C ILE A 11 3.30 14.81 9.60
N VAL A 12 3.88 13.68 9.17
CA VAL A 12 5.26 13.65 8.66
C VAL A 12 5.39 14.47 7.37
N ASP A 13 4.45 14.35 6.44
CA ASP A 13 4.44 15.11 5.19
C ASP A 13 4.32 16.62 5.45
N ALA A 14 3.45 17.03 6.38
CA ALA A 14 3.29 18.43 6.78
C ALA A 14 4.56 18.97 7.45
N ALA A 15 5.16 18.22 8.38
CA ALA A 15 6.41 18.58 9.04
C ALA A 15 7.57 18.69 8.04
N THR A 16 7.69 17.74 7.13
CA THR A 16 8.73 17.74 6.09
C THR A 16 8.58 18.94 5.14
N THR A 17 7.35 19.26 4.75
CA THR A 17 7.05 20.42 3.89
C THR A 17 7.36 21.73 4.61
N SER A 18 7.02 21.85 5.89
CA SER A 18 7.34 23.01 6.71
C SER A 18 8.86 23.21 6.83
N ARG A 19 9.61 22.16 7.14
CA ARG A 19 11.07 22.21 7.25
C ARG A 19 11.76 22.56 5.94
N LYS A 20 11.27 22.04 4.81
CA LYS A 20 11.79 22.43 3.48
C LYS A 20 11.62 23.93 3.19
N ARG A 21 10.46 24.50 3.56
CA ARG A 21 10.23 25.96 3.42
C ARG A 21 11.15 26.76 4.33
N GLU A 22 11.36 26.32 5.55
CA GLU A 22 12.25 26.95 6.52
C GLU A 22 13.71 26.94 6.04
N ILE A 23 14.22 25.81 5.54
CA ILE A 23 15.56 25.68 4.94
C ILE A 23 15.70 26.63 3.75
N LYS A 24 14.70 26.71 2.87
CA LYS A 24 14.74 27.63 1.73
C LYS A 24 14.85 29.07 2.17
N LYS A 25 14.02 29.48 3.14
CA LYS A 25 14.06 30.84 3.72
C LYS A 25 15.40 31.15 4.37
N LEU A 26 15.93 30.25 5.18
CA LEU A 26 17.25 30.39 5.80
C LEU A 26 18.36 30.49 4.75
N GLY A 27 18.26 29.74 3.65
CA GLY A 27 19.19 29.85 2.52
C GLY A 27 19.15 31.23 1.84
N GLU A 28 17.96 31.79 1.64
CA GLU A 28 17.77 33.14 1.11
C GLU A 28 18.33 34.20 2.08
N ASP A 29 18.11 34.05 3.38
CA ASP A 29 18.64 34.95 4.41
C ASP A 29 20.16 34.89 4.49
N ILE A 30 20.78 33.72 4.39
CA ILE A 30 22.25 33.53 4.34
C ILE A 30 22.82 34.25 3.10
N ALA A 31 22.26 34.05 1.92
CA ALA A 31 22.73 34.68 0.69
C ALA A 31 22.64 36.22 0.77
N ALA A 32 21.57 36.74 1.35
CA ALA A 32 21.42 38.18 1.56
C ALA A 32 22.47 38.73 2.54
N MET A 33 22.77 38.00 3.64
CA MET A 33 23.81 38.40 4.58
C MET A 33 25.22 38.31 3.97
N GLU A 34 25.53 37.28 3.20
CA GLU A 34 26.82 37.13 2.49
C GLU A 34 27.03 38.29 1.52
N SER A 35 26.01 38.66 0.73
CA SER A 35 26.05 39.83 -0.16
C SER A 35 26.29 41.12 0.60
N SER A 36 25.64 41.27 1.75
CA SER A 36 25.83 42.45 2.62
C SER A 36 27.24 42.52 3.19
N ILE A 37 27.79 41.40 3.62
CA ILE A 37 29.17 41.27 4.10
C ILE A 37 30.15 41.67 3.00
N GLU A 38 29.97 41.21 1.74
CA GLU A 38 30.84 41.52 0.62
C GLU A 38 30.80 43.03 0.30
N THR A 39 29.60 43.61 0.29
CA THR A 39 29.43 45.07 0.11
C THR A 39 30.14 45.86 1.19
N LEU A 40 30.06 45.41 2.46
CA LEU A 40 30.77 46.08 3.56
C LEU A 40 32.31 45.95 3.43
N TYR A 41 32.82 44.82 2.92
CA TYR A 41 34.25 44.70 2.67
C TYR A 41 34.75 45.65 1.58
N ILE A 42 34.01 45.78 0.47
CA ILE A 42 34.33 46.73 -0.61
C ILE A 42 34.31 48.14 -0.05
N THR A 43 33.30 48.52 0.69
CA THR A 43 33.15 49.84 1.31
C THR A 43 34.29 50.14 2.28
N ILE A 44 34.69 49.17 3.12
CA ILE A 44 35.86 49.30 4.00
C ILE A 44 37.13 49.49 3.21
N GLY A 45 37.30 48.79 2.09
CA GLY A 45 38.48 48.92 1.21
C GLY A 45 38.58 50.31 0.56
N GLU A 46 37.46 50.83 0.11
CA GLU A 46 37.41 52.16 -0.54
C GLU A 46 37.55 53.32 0.47
N LEU A 47 37.12 53.15 1.68
CA LEU A 47 37.10 54.18 2.73
C LEU A 47 38.38 54.22 3.60
N ASN A 48 39.25 53.22 3.49
CA ASN A 48 40.47 53.10 4.32
C ASN A 48 41.44 54.29 4.15
N ASN A 49 41.26 55.12 3.10
CA ASN A 49 42.10 56.27 2.82
C ASN A 49 41.40 57.61 3.07
N ALA A 50 40.11 57.63 3.49
CA ALA A 50 39.33 58.88 3.49
C ALA A 50 38.43 59.10 4.72
N LEU A 51 38.36 58.14 5.65
CA LEU A 51 37.45 58.26 6.79
C LEU A 51 38.13 58.32 8.15
N PRO A 52 37.57 59.07 9.12
CA PRO A 52 37.99 59.05 10.49
C PRO A 52 37.98 57.62 11.08
N ASP A 53 38.96 57.33 11.94
CA ASP A 53 39.10 55.99 12.58
C ASP A 53 37.86 55.48 13.28
N GLU A 54 37.01 56.36 13.77
CA GLU A 54 35.71 56.05 14.38
C GLU A 54 34.72 55.34 13.42
N VAL A 55 34.65 55.75 12.17
CA VAL A 55 33.75 55.18 11.16
C VAL A 55 34.24 53.79 10.80
N ILE A 56 35.56 53.60 10.65
CA ILE A 56 36.20 52.31 10.37
C ILE A 56 35.93 51.34 11.53
N LEU A 57 36.01 51.77 12.77
CA LEU A 57 35.71 50.96 13.95
C LEU A 57 34.24 50.55 14.01
N SER A 58 33.30 51.44 13.69
CA SER A 58 31.85 51.10 13.67
C SER A 58 31.51 50.09 12.59
N LEU A 59 32.12 50.22 11.40
CA LEU A 59 31.93 49.25 10.29
C LEU A 59 32.53 47.88 10.64
N LYS A 60 33.68 47.82 11.25
CA LYS A 60 34.28 46.57 11.77
C LYS A 60 33.42 45.90 12.83
N ALA A 61 32.79 46.66 13.74
CA ALA A 61 31.87 46.14 14.73
C ALA A 61 30.60 45.56 14.09
N SER A 62 30.05 46.25 13.10
CA SER A 62 28.87 45.77 12.33
C SER A 62 29.20 44.50 11.59
N LEU A 63 30.34 44.45 10.92
CA LEU A 63 30.80 43.23 10.19
C LEU A 63 30.94 42.04 11.14
N LYS A 64 31.51 42.24 12.35
CA LYS A 64 31.63 41.19 13.35
C LYS A 64 30.26 40.67 13.79
N THR A 65 29.28 41.57 13.94
CA THR A 65 27.92 41.21 14.31
C THR A 65 27.21 40.41 13.20
N TYR A 66 27.36 40.84 11.94
CA TYR A 66 26.78 40.09 10.82
C TYR A 66 27.42 38.72 10.64
N ARG A 67 28.74 38.59 10.77
CA ARG A 67 29.42 37.29 10.76
C ARG A 67 28.86 36.33 11.81
N LYS A 68 28.75 36.83 13.07
CA LYS A 68 28.19 36.02 14.14
C LYS A 68 26.77 35.54 13.81
N LYS A 69 25.91 36.41 13.28
CA LYS A 69 24.56 36.02 12.84
C LYS A 69 24.59 35.00 11.71
N SER A 70 25.47 35.18 10.73
CA SER A 70 25.64 34.24 9.63
C SER A 70 26.04 32.87 10.15
N ASP A 71 26.99 32.77 11.07
CA ASP A 71 27.44 31.51 11.67
C ASP A 71 26.31 30.83 12.47
N GLU A 72 25.50 31.60 13.21
CA GLU A 72 24.36 31.09 13.98
C GLU A 72 23.29 30.50 13.01
N VAL A 73 22.95 31.24 11.94
CA VAL A 73 21.96 30.78 10.94
C VAL A 73 22.48 29.57 10.17
N LEU A 74 23.77 29.53 9.82
CA LEU A 74 24.37 28.37 9.17
C LEU A 74 24.30 27.11 10.04
N LYS A 75 24.57 27.27 11.35
CA LYS A 75 24.42 26.17 12.30
C LYS A 75 22.99 25.66 12.38
N GLU A 76 22.02 26.56 12.51
CA GLU A 76 20.60 26.20 12.52
C GLU A 76 20.16 25.49 11.23
N LYS A 77 20.60 25.98 10.07
CA LYS A 77 20.38 25.32 8.78
C LYS A 77 20.89 23.89 8.77
N THR A 78 22.13 23.66 9.26
CA THR A 78 22.73 22.32 9.30
C THR A 78 21.97 21.37 10.23
N GLU A 79 21.50 21.87 11.37
CA GLU A 79 20.67 21.09 12.32
C GLU A 79 19.34 20.68 11.67
N ILE A 80 18.67 21.63 10.99
CA ILE A 80 17.40 21.36 10.27
C ILE A 80 17.60 20.39 9.11
N GLU A 81 18.68 20.53 8.31
CA GLU A 81 19.01 19.62 7.23
C GLU A 81 19.24 18.18 7.72
N THR A 82 19.93 18.06 8.87
CA THR A 82 20.16 16.76 9.52
C THR A 82 18.84 16.11 9.97
N GLU A 83 17.96 16.88 10.59
CA GLU A 83 16.65 16.41 11.02
C GLU A 83 15.76 16.06 9.82
N LEU A 84 15.78 16.84 8.76
CA LEU A 84 15.06 16.54 7.52
C LEU A 84 15.51 15.20 6.92
N ARG A 85 16.82 14.96 6.87
CA ARG A 85 17.37 13.68 6.38
C ARG A 85 16.89 12.52 7.24
N ARG A 86 16.93 12.68 8.56
CA ARG A 86 16.44 11.67 9.51
C ARG A 86 14.95 11.33 9.28
N LEU A 87 14.11 12.36 9.09
CA LEU A 87 12.68 12.18 8.85
C LEU A 87 12.43 11.50 7.49
N GLN A 88 13.18 11.85 6.45
CA GLN A 88 13.09 11.19 5.14
C GLN A 88 13.49 9.72 5.20
N GLU A 89 14.53 9.38 5.95
CA GLU A 89 14.93 7.98 6.16
C GLU A 89 13.85 7.19 6.92
N GLN A 90 13.24 7.80 7.93
CA GLN A 90 12.12 7.18 8.66
C GLN A 90 10.90 6.97 7.77
N GLU A 91 10.56 7.95 6.93
CA GLU A 91 9.47 7.82 5.95
C GLU A 91 9.73 6.63 5.01
N GLN A 92 10.95 6.51 4.48
CA GLN A 92 11.31 5.39 3.60
C GLN A 92 11.22 4.04 4.32
N ARG A 93 11.66 3.95 5.56
CA ARG A 93 11.52 2.73 6.37
C ARG A 93 10.05 2.37 6.62
N PHE A 94 9.18 3.35 6.86
CA PHE A 94 7.74 3.12 7.00
C PHE A 94 7.11 2.61 5.71
N ILE A 95 7.47 3.17 4.56
CA ILE A 95 7.00 2.72 3.25
C ILE A 95 7.43 1.27 3.02
N GLN A 96 8.70 0.95 3.27
CA GLN A 96 9.23 -0.41 3.12
C GLN A 96 8.55 -1.40 4.05
N PHE A 97 8.35 -1.03 5.31
CA PHE A 97 7.67 -1.88 6.29
C PHE A 97 6.21 -2.14 5.92
N ARG A 98 5.48 -1.12 5.47
CA ARG A 98 4.11 -1.26 4.99
C ARG A 98 4.04 -2.17 3.77
N SER A 99 4.94 -1.99 2.81
CA SER A 99 5.04 -2.85 1.62
C SER A 99 5.36 -4.30 1.99
N TYR A 100 6.26 -4.51 2.96
CA TYR A 100 6.56 -5.83 3.49
C TYR A 100 5.34 -6.50 4.12
N LEU A 101 4.61 -5.78 5.00
CA LEU A 101 3.39 -6.32 5.63
C LEU A 101 2.31 -6.64 4.60
N ALA A 102 2.09 -5.75 3.64
CA ALA A 102 1.13 -5.98 2.56
C ALA A 102 1.52 -7.23 1.75
N ASN A 103 2.80 -7.34 1.37
CA ASN A 103 3.29 -8.48 0.59
C ASN A 103 3.15 -9.80 1.34
N THR A 104 3.48 -9.82 2.62
CA THR A 104 3.32 -11.03 3.47
C THR A 104 1.88 -11.53 3.49
N LYS A 105 0.88 -10.62 3.57
CA LYS A 105 -0.54 -10.98 3.52
C LYS A 105 -0.97 -11.46 2.13
N VAL A 106 -0.45 -10.85 1.10
CA VAL A 106 -0.73 -11.19 -0.30
C VAL A 106 -0.09 -12.54 -0.68
N GLU A 107 1.11 -12.82 -0.19
CA GLU A 107 1.75 -14.14 -0.32
C GLU A 107 0.97 -15.24 0.40
N ALA A 108 0.52 -14.96 1.63
CA ALA A 108 -0.35 -15.89 2.36
C ALA A 108 -1.64 -16.17 1.60
N LEU A 109 -2.25 -15.14 0.99
CA LEU A 109 -3.42 -15.30 0.14
C LEU A 109 -3.13 -16.19 -1.06
N SER A 110 -1.99 -15.97 -1.76
CA SER A 110 -1.55 -16.82 -2.88
C SER A 110 -1.42 -18.27 -2.45
N LYS A 111 -0.76 -18.52 -1.33
CA LYS A 111 -0.57 -19.87 -0.79
C LYS A 111 -1.90 -20.55 -0.50
N ILE A 112 -2.78 -19.90 0.25
CA ILE A 112 -4.08 -20.45 0.63
C ILE A 112 -4.96 -20.68 -0.61
N THR A 113 -4.96 -19.75 -1.58
CA THR A 113 -5.72 -19.92 -2.82
C THR A 113 -5.22 -21.14 -3.60
N ASN A 114 -3.91 -21.34 -3.69
CA ASN A 114 -3.33 -22.49 -4.38
C ASN A 114 -3.62 -23.81 -3.66
N GLU A 115 -3.67 -23.83 -2.34
CA GLU A 115 -4.12 -25.01 -1.57
C GLU A 115 -5.58 -25.36 -1.91
N PHE A 116 -6.47 -24.37 -2.04
CA PHE A 116 -7.84 -24.61 -2.47
C PHE A 116 -7.92 -25.04 -3.92
N LEU A 117 -7.19 -24.42 -4.85
CA LEU A 117 -7.16 -24.84 -6.26
C LEU A 117 -6.74 -26.30 -6.40
N GLU A 118 -5.73 -26.71 -5.65
CA GLU A 118 -5.28 -28.10 -5.63
C GLU A 118 -6.35 -29.05 -5.08
N SER A 119 -7.03 -28.67 -3.99
CA SER A 119 -8.09 -29.46 -3.36
C SER A 119 -9.30 -29.68 -4.28
N ILE A 120 -9.60 -28.73 -5.15
CA ILE A 120 -10.68 -28.83 -6.13
C ILE A 120 -10.22 -29.36 -7.50
N GLY A 121 -8.99 -29.90 -7.58
CA GLY A 121 -8.46 -30.55 -8.77
C GLY A 121 -8.16 -29.61 -9.93
N SER A 122 -7.77 -28.35 -9.65
CA SER A 122 -7.34 -27.38 -10.66
C SER A 122 -5.83 -27.48 -10.90
N ASP A 123 -5.43 -27.44 -12.17
CA ASP A 123 -4.03 -27.31 -12.61
C ASP A 123 -3.52 -25.87 -12.59
N LEU A 124 -4.41 -24.92 -12.34
CA LEU A 124 -4.07 -23.51 -12.25
C LEU A 124 -3.36 -23.18 -10.93
N ARG A 125 -2.49 -22.21 -10.99
CA ARG A 125 -1.88 -21.55 -9.82
C ARG A 125 -2.06 -20.04 -9.95
N ILE A 126 -2.21 -19.36 -8.83
CA ILE A 126 -2.33 -17.91 -8.77
C ILE A 126 -1.20 -17.32 -7.94
N LEU A 127 -0.67 -16.20 -8.41
CA LEU A 127 0.27 -15.38 -7.66
C LEU A 127 -0.31 -13.99 -7.49
N PHE A 128 -0.53 -13.61 -6.26
CA PHE A 128 -0.81 -12.22 -5.91
C PHE A 128 0.50 -11.54 -5.52
N SER A 129 0.73 -10.33 -6.01
CA SER A 129 1.86 -9.49 -5.64
C SER A 129 1.34 -8.14 -5.16
N GLY A 130 1.84 -7.67 -4.02
CA GLY A 130 1.43 -6.39 -3.42
C GLY A 130 2.17 -5.17 -3.98
N TYR A 131 3.15 -5.39 -4.84
CA TYR A 131 3.94 -4.31 -5.45
C TYR A 131 4.37 -4.66 -6.86
N THR A 132 4.65 -3.62 -7.64
CA THR A 132 5.22 -3.74 -8.97
C THR A 132 6.50 -2.91 -9.03
N LEU A 133 7.60 -3.51 -9.49
CA LEU A 133 8.84 -2.80 -9.74
C LEU A 133 8.71 -2.03 -11.06
N LEU A 134 8.86 -0.71 -11.00
CA LEU A 134 8.86 0.12 -12.19
C LEU A 134 10.22 0.04 -12.90
N LYS A 135 10.24 0.33 -14.20
CA LYS A 135 11.50 0.40 -14.99
C LYS A 135 12.53 1.38 -14.41
N THR A 136 12.09 2.32 -13.59
CA THR A 136 12.94 3.29 -12.87
C THR A 136 13.55 2.75 -11.58
N GLY A 137 13.34 1.48 -11.24
CA GLY A 137 13.76 0.88 -9.97
C GLY A 137 12.91 1.28 -8.76
N LYS A 138 11.90 2.13 -8.93
CA LYS A 138 10.98 2.50 -7.85
C LYS A 138 9.92 1.43 -7.67
N MET A 139 9.62 1.07 -6.42
CA MET A 139 8.49 0.21 -6.08
C MET A 139 7.19 1.01 -6.11
N ARG A 140 6.19 0.48 -6.82
CA ARG A 140 4.82 0.99 -6.82
C ARG A 140 3.93 -0.03 -6.11
N GLU A 141 3.21 0.40 -5.10
CA GLU A 141 2.17 -0.40 -4.47
C GLU A 141 1.02 -0.59 -5.46
N LYS A 142 0.92 -1.78 -5.96
CA LYS A 142 -0.17 -2.20 -6.85
C LYS A 142 -0.33 -3.70 -6.71
N ILE A 143 -1.53 -4.12 -6.33
CA ILE A 143 -1.86 -5.55 -6.38
C ILE A 143 -1.90 -5.97 -7.83
N SER A 144 -1.07 -6.93 -8.18
CA SER A 144 -1.09 -7.61 -9.46
C SER A 144 -1.41 -9.09 -9.26
N ILE A 145 -2.05 -9.67 -10.24
CA ILE A 145 -2.46 -11.07 -10.24
C ILE A 145 -1.87 -11.71 -11.49
N SER A 146 -1.13 -12.80 -11.31
CA SER A 146 -0.65 -13.66 -12.38
C SER A 146 -1.28 -15.04 -12.22
N ILE A 147 -1.78 -15.60 -13.32
CA ILE A 147 -2.40 -16.93 -13.36
C ILE A 147 -1.45 -17.82 -14.14
N LEU A 148 -1.03 -18.90 -13.52
CA LEU A 148 -0.05 -19.83 -14.09
C LEU A 148 -0.66 -21.19 -14.32
N ARG A 149 -0.29 -21.83 -15.45
CA ARG A 149 -0.48 -23.24 -15.73
C ARG A 149 0.88 -23.83 -16.08
N ASP A 150 1.30 -24.86 -15.38
CA ASP A 150 2.62 -25.50 -15.55
C ASP A 150 3.79 -24.50 -15.51
N GLY A 151 3.65 -23.44 -14.69
CA GLY A 151 4.64 -22.38 -14.55
C GLY A 151 4.61 -21.31 -15.64
N ILE A 152 3.71 -21.42 -16.63
CA ILE A 152 3.55 -20.47 -17.73
C ILE A 152 2.41 -19.52 -17.42
N ASP A 153 2.63 -18.21 -17.57
CA ASP A 153 1.59 -17.18 -17.36
C ASP A 153 0.50 -17.30 -18.44
N CYS A 154 -0.72 -17.59 -18.02
CA CYS A 154 -1.90 -17.66 -18.87
C CYS A 154 -2.43 -16.28 -19.29
N GLY A 155 -1.90 -15.20 -18.71
CA GLY A 155 -2.35 -13.84 -18.99
C GLY A 155 -3.57 -13.42 -18.16
N SER A 156 -4.62 -12.91 -18.82
CA SER A 156 -5.81 -12.39 -18.13
C SER A 156 -6.87 -13.45 -17.89
N PHE A 157 -7.75 -13.21 -16.91
CA PHE A 157 -8.94 -14.03 -16.63
C PHE A 157 -9.79 -14.35 -17.86
N GLY A 158 -9.86 -13.45 -18.85
CA GLY A 158 -10.63 -13.66 -20.08
C GLY A 158 -10.11 -14.75 -21.01
N LYS A 159 -8.94 -15.33 -20.70
CA LYS A 159 -8.37 -16.48 -21.45
C LYS A 159 -8.69 -17.83 -20.82
N LEU A 160 -9.31 -17.84 -19.64
CA LEU A 160 -9.72 -19.04 -18.94
C LEU A 160 -11.08 -19.51 -19.46
N SER A 161 -11.32 -20.82 -19.44
CA SER A 161 -12.65 -21.37 -19.61
C SER A 161 -13.58 -20.93 -18.46
N ALA A 162 -14.88 -21.02 -18.67
CA ALA A 162 -15.87 -20.69 -17.65
C ALA A 162 -15.68 -21.51 -16.37
N GLY A 163 -15.44 -22.83 -16.50
CA GLY A 163 -15.18 -23.71 -15.35
C GLY A 163 -13.88 -23.42 -14.62
N GLU A 164 -12.80 -23.11 -15.34
CA GLU A 164 -11.52 -22.68 -14.73
C GLU A 164 -11.66 -21.36 -13.99
N SER A 165 -12.38 -20.41 -14.59
CA SER A 165 -12.66 -19.12 -13.97
C SER A 165 -13.47 -19.27 -12.68
N ALA A 166 -14.51 -20.12 -12.69
CA ALA A 166 -15.32 -20.44 -11.52
C ALA A 166 -14.49 -21.06 -10.39
N ARG A 167 -13.63 -22.03 -10.71
CA ARG A 167 -12.73 -22.66 -9.74
C ARG A 167 -11.77 -21.65 -9.12
N LEU A 168 -11.17 -20.77 -9.93
CA LEU A 168 -10.24 -19.75 -9.48
C LEU A 168 -10.93 -18.69 -8.61
N GLN A 169 -12.14 -18.26 -8.99
CA GLN A 169 -12.95 -17.32 -8.20
C GLN A 169 -13.32 -17.93 -6.85
N LEU A 170 -13.86 -19.15 -6.82
CA LEU A 170 -14.21 -19.80 -5.57
C LEU A 170 -13.00 -19.98 -4.66
N ALA A 171 -11.90 -20.52 -5.17
CA ALA A 171 -10.68 -20.70 -4.39
C ALA A 171 -10.16 -19.37 -3.80
N SER A 172 -10.23 -18.29 -4.57
CA SER A 172 -9.81 -16.96 -4.12
C SER A 172 -10.72 -16.41 -3.01
N ILE A 173 -12.04 -16.58 -3.14
CA ILE A 173 -13.02 -16.16 -2.13
C ILE A 173 -12.83 -16.94 -0.82
N LEU A 174 -12.67 -18.27 -0.90
CA LEU A 174 -12.43 -19.12 0.27
C LEU A 174 -11.10 -18.79 0.95
N ALA A 175 -10.07 -18.50 0.17
CA ALA A 175 -8.78 -18.08 0.70
C ALA A 175 -8.85 -16.73 1.42
N MET A 176 -9.57 -15.77 0.87
CA MET A 176 -9.81 -14.47 1.53
C MET A 176 -10.57 -14.66 2.83
N GLN A 177 -11.63 -15.48 2.83
CA GLN A 177 -12.38 -15.78 4.04
C GLN A 177 -11.51 -16.45 5.10
N LYS A 178 -10.73 -17.47 4.72
CA LYS A 178 -9.80 -18.16 5.63
C LYS A 178 -8.76 -17.19 6.21
N LEU A 179 -8.22 -16.31 5.37
CA LEU A 179 -7.26 -15.29 5.79
C LEU A 179 -7.88 -14.27 6.75
N VAL A 180 -9.10 -13.80 6.48
CA VAL A 180 -9.84 -12.90 7.38
C VAL A 180 -10.10 -13.59 8.70
N ASN A 181 -10.63 -14.80 8.69
CA ASN A 181 -10.98 -15.56 9.90
C ASN A 181 -9.75 -15.87 10.76
N SER A 182 -8.59 -16.15 10.14
CA SER A 182 -7.34 -16.39 10.87
C SER A 182 -6.76 -15.15 11.57
N ASN A 183 -7.23 -13.95 11.21
CA ASN A 183 -6.82 -12.69 11.81
C ASN A 183 -7.92 -12.04 12.69
N CYS A 184 -9.05 -12.71 12.88
CA CYS A 184 -10.15 -12.25 13.73
C CYS A 184 -10.22 -13.05 15.03
N ASP A 185 -10.74 -12.42 16.07
CA ASP A 185 -11.14 -13.13 17.29
C ASP A 185 -12.26 -14.13 16.96
N THR A 186 -12.36 -15.21 17.72
CA THR A 186 -13.20 -16.40 17.48
C THR A 186 -14.68 -16.12 17.16
N TYR A 187 -15.18 -14.92 17.49
CA TYR A 187 -16.58 -14.54 17.29
C TYR A 187 -16.81 -13.42 16.26
N ARG A 188 -15.77 -13.00 15.53
CA ARG A 188 -15.86 -11.85 14.58
C ARG A 188 -15.53 -12.21 13.14
N GLY A 189 -15.32 -13.47 12.85
CA GLY A 189 -15.00 -13.94 11.50
C GLY A 189 -16.22 -14.00 10.57
N LEU A 190 -15.95 -14.29 9.29
CA LEU A 190 -16.97 -14.52 8.28
C LEU A 190 -17.45 -15.98 8.35
N ALA A 191 -18.60 -16.21 8.92
CA ALA A 191 -19.18 -17.55 9.10
C ALA A 191 -20.11 -17.98 7.95
N VAL A 192 -20.48 -17.06 7.06
CA VAL A 192 -21.40 -17.30 5.95
C VAL A 192 -20.77 -16.88 4.64
N ILE A 193 -20.98 -17.68 3.59
CA ILE A 193 -20.64 -17.37 2.21
C ILE A 193 -21.87 -17.54 1.33
N VAL A 194 -22.06 -16.64 0.37
CA VAL A 194 -23.12 -16.73 -0.63
C VAL A 194 -22.47 -16.89 -1.99
N LEU A 195 -22.82 -17.97 -2.69
CA LEU A 195 -22.33 -18.32 -4.01
C LEU A 195 -23.49 -18.28 -5.00
N ASP A 196 -23.57 -17.22 -5.79
CA ASP A 196 -24.64 -17.02 -6.76
C ASP A 196 -24.13 -17.37 -8.16
N GLU A 197 -24.68 -18.42 -8.74
CA GLU A 197 -24.39 -18.94 -10.10
C GLU A 197 -22.91 -19.27 -10.41
N ILE A 198 -21.97 -19.06 -9.50
CA ILE A 198 -20.53 -19.30 -9.73
C ILE A 198 -20.27 -20.75 -10.15
N LEU A 199 -21.07 -21.68 -9.64
CA LEU A 199 -20.88 -23.11 -9.84
C LEU A 199 -21.54 -23.65 -11.11
N SER A 200 -22.34 -22.86 -11.83
CA SER A 200 -23.11 -23.30 -13.00
C SER A 200 -22.25 -23.75 -14.20
N ALA A 201 -21.00 -23.30 -14.26
CA ALA A 201 -20.06 -23.63 -15.34
C ALA A 201 -19.09 -24.77 -15.00
N VAL A 202 -19.26 -25.41 -13.85
CA VAL A 202 -18.37 -26.46 -13.34
C VAL A 202 -19.01 -27.82 -13.58
N ASP A 203 -18.22 -28.80 -13.97
CA ASP A 203 -18.62 -30.18 -14.14
C ASP A 203 -18.95 -30.87 -12.81
N GLU A 204 -19.65 -32.00 -12.84
CA GLU A 204 -20.12 -32.71 -11.62
C GLU A 204 -18.96 -33.12 -10.71
N GLU A 205 -17.82 -33.58 -11.27
CA GLU A 205 -16.66 -33.96 -10.49
C GLU A 205 -16.04 -32.75 -9.79
N GLY A 206 -15.94 -31.62 -10.49
CA GLY A 206 -15.47 -30.35 -9.93
C GLY A 206 -16.39 -29.83 -8.84
N LEU A 207 -17.71 -29.92 -9.03
CA LEU A 207 -18.72 -29.57 -8.03
C LEU A 207 -18.56 -30.38 -6.75
N ALA A 208 -18.43 -31.72 -6.86
CA ALA A 208 -18.25 -32.60 -5.71
C ALA A 208 -17.01 -32.19 -4.89
N LYS A 209 -15.86 -31.95 -5.53
CA LYS A 209 -14.63 -31.49 -4.88
C LYS A 209 -14.77 -30.10 -4.24
N MET A 210 -15.50 -29.20 -4.89
CA MET A 210 -15.78 -27.86 -4.35
C MET A 210 -16.65 -27.95 -3.08
N PHE A 211 -17.69 -28.77 -3.07
CA PHE A 211 -18.53 -28.96 -1.89
C PHE A 211 -17.77 -29.66 -0.74
N GLU A 212 -16.94 -30.64 -1.04
CA GLU A 212 -16.07 -31.23 -0.05
C GLU A 212 -15.14 -30.18 0.61
N SER A 213 -14.59 -29.27 -0.19
CA SER A 213 -13.75 -28.17 0.31
C SER A 213 -14.54 -27.16 1.16
N LEU A 214 -15.77 -26.84 0.78
CA LEU A 214 -16.69 -25.99 1.57
C LEU A 214 -17.04 -26.63 2.91
N ASN A 215 -17.38 -27.91 2.91
CA ASN A 215 -17.72 -28.66 4.12
C ASN A 215 -16.55 -28.72 5.12
N LYS A 216 -15.32 -28.84 4.64
CA LYS A 216 -14.10 -28.86 5.49
C LYS A 216 -13.86 -27.52 6.20
N LEU A 217 -14.42 -26.42 5.71
CA LEU A 217 -14.23 -25.10 6.31
C LEU A 217 -15.12 -24.84 7.53
N GLY A 218 -16.18 -25.64 7.74
CA GLY A 218 -17.10 -25.48 8.88
C GLY A 218 -17.88 -24.15 8.84
N ILE A 219 -18.16 -23.62 7.64
CA ILE A 219 -18.91 -22.39 7.41
C ILE A 219 -20.25 -22.69 6.78
N THR A 220 -21.20 -21.77 6.93
CA THR A 220 -22.49 -21.87 6.22
C THR A 220 -22.34 -21.34 4.80
N ALA A 221 -22.56 -22.20 3.80
CA ALA A 221 -22.57 -21.81 2.40
C ALA A 221 -24.00 -21.82 1.86
N LEU A 222 -24.44 -20.67 1.35
CA LEU A 222 -25.68 -20.53 0.58
C LEU A 222 -25.32 -20.55 -0.90
N VAL A 223 -25.76 -21.60 -1.59
CA VAL A 223 -25.48 -21.78 -3.02
C VAL A 223 -26.77 -21.58 -3.80
N VAL A 224 -26.78 -20.59 -4.69
CA VAL A 224 -27.86 -20.37 -5.65
C VAL A 224 -27.45 -20.99 -6.97
N SER A 225 -28.29 -21.91 -7.48
CA SER A 225 -28.07 -22.60 -8.76
C SER A 225 -29.38 -22.79 -9.49
N HIS A 226 -29.34 -22.63 -10.80
CA HIS A 226 -30.47 -22.95 -11.69
C HIS A 226 -30.40 -24.38 -12.23
N ASN A 227 -29.30 -25.08 -12.04
CA ASN A 227 -29.11 -26.46 -12.47
C ASN A 227 -29.59 -27.43 -11.40
N HIS A 228 -29.97 -28.64 -11.82
CA HIS A 228 -30.47 -29.68 -10.94
C HIS A 228 -29.50 -29.96 -9.80
N VAL A 229 -30.07 -30.07 -8.63
CA VAL A 229 -29.42 -30.27 -7.36
C VAL A 229 -28.68 -31.59 -7.34
N SER A 230 -27.40 -31.55 -7.11
CA SER A 230 -26.64 -32.76 -6.76
C SER A 230 -27.02 -33.21 -5.34
N GLU A 231 -26.98 -34.51 -5.10
CA GLU A 231 -27.19 -35.14 -3.77
C GLU A 231 -26.18 -34.65 -2.71
N SER A 232 -25.28 -33.78 -3.09
CA SER A 232 -24.18 -33.25 -2.25
C SER A 232 -24.60 -32.15 -1.28
N TYR A 233 -25.83 -31.63 -1.36
CA TYR A 233 -26.31 -30.58 -0.46
C TYR A 233 -26.99 -31.19 0.78
N ALA A 234 -26.59 -30.71 1.97
CA ALA A 234 -27.22 -31.13 3.23
C ALA A 234 -28.68 -30.66 3.33
N HIS A 235 -28.97 -29.51 2.78
CA HIS A 235 -30.33 -28.90 2.75
C HIS A 235 -30.54 -28.20 1.42
N THR A 236 -31.78 -28.36 0.89
CA THR A 236 -32.16 -27.74 -0.39
C THR A 236 -33.47 -26.97 -0.18
N LEU A 237 -33.50 -25.76 -0.70
CA LEU A 237 -34.68 -24.93 -0.82
C LEU A 237 -35.02 -24.71 -2.28
N THR A 238 -36.14 -25.25 -2.74
CA THR A 238 -36.58 -25.06 -4.11
C THR A 238 -37.51 -23.87 -4.21
N ILE A 239 -37.19 -22.92 -5.11
CA ILE A 239 -38.07 -21.78 -5.41
C ILE A 239 -38.58 -21.95 -6.82
N ARG A 240 -39.90 -22.00 -6.99
CA ARG A 240 -40.55 -22.08 -8.30
C ARG A 240 -41.31 -20.81 -8.59
N LYS A 241 -41.20 -20.30 -9.82
CA LYS A 241 -41.98 -19.17 -10.28
C LYS A 241 -43.18 -19.67 -11.12
N GLU A 242 -44.38 -19.41 -10.64
CA GLU A 242 -45.61 -19.72 -11.31
C GLU A 242 -46.50 -18.47 -11.37
N ASN A 243 -47.04 -18.19 -12.56
CA ASN A 243 -47.93 -17.03 -12.80
C ASN A 243 -47.39 -15.68 -12.31
N GLY A 244 -46.07 -15.49 -12.36
CA GLY A 244 -45.42 -14.23 -11.94
C GLY A 244 -45.08 -14.15 -10.45
N GLU A 245 -45.52 -15.10 -9.65
CA GLU A 245 -45.19 -15.19 -8.23
C GLU A 245 -44.16 -16.27 -7.95
N SER A 246 -43.20 -16.00 -7.06
CA SER A 246 -42.21 -16.99 -6.60
C SER A 246 -42.67 -17.64 -5.31
N ARG A 247 -42.69 -18.99 -5.26
CA ARG A 247 -43.07 -19.78 -4.10
C ARG A 247 -42.01 -20.80 -3.74
N ILE A 248 -41.86 -21.06 -2.45
CA ILE A 248 -41.03 -22.14 -1.94
C ILE A 248 -41.83 -23.46 -2.12
N VAL A 249 -41.18 -24.48 -2.66
CA VAL A 249 -41.77 -25.79 -2.94
C VAL A 249 -41.00 -26.87 -2.21
#